data_8ae33432a19512f7a8b8e00a56511e88
#
_entry.id   8ae33432a19512f7a8b8e00a56511e88
#
_cell.length_a   1.000
_cell.length_b   1.000
_cell.length_c   1.000
_cell.angle_alpha   90.00
_cell.angle_beta   90.00
_cell.angle_gamma   90.00
#
_symmetry.space_group_name_H-M   'P 1'
#
loop_
_entity.id
_entity.type
_entity.pdbx_description
1 polymer ?
#
loop_
_entity_poly.entity_id
_entity_poly.type
_entity_poly.pdbx_seq_one_letter_code
_entity_poly.pdbx_strand_id
1 'polypeptide(L)'
;YKGLDAEKLNKNDLEWAQKYLRILSGLYGLLRPLDSIEPYRLEMGSKLKGNHGNTLYEYWDNKISQSLNEYAQEIGTNTLVNCASNEYFSVIKPNTLALKVVTPVFMERKNGKDKIISFYAKNARGAMARFIIQNQITEVENIKNFNLDRYSYNHSISDESKFIFIRES
;
A
#
# COMPACT_ATOMS: atom_id res chain seq x y z
N TYR A 1 -3.49 10.97 4.03
CA TYR A 1 -4.02 9.62 4.39
C TYR A 1 -5.51 9.65 4.82
N LYS A 2 -6.36 10.45 4.12
CA LYS A 2 -7.80 10.55 4.46
C LYS A 2 -8.52 9.19 4.49
N GLY A 3 -8.22 8.30 3.54
CA GLY A 3 -8.86 6.98 3.48
C GLY A 3 -8.47 6.06 4.63
N LEU A 4 -7.23 6.13 5.11
CA LEU A 4 -6.77 5.36 6.27
C LEU A 4 -7.47 5.84 7.55
N ASP A 5 -7.69 7.15 7.70
CA ASP A 5 -8.43 7.74 8.82
C ASP A 5 -7.92 7.21 10.18
N ALA A 6 -6.62 7.43 10.42
CA ALA A 6 -5.91 6.82 11.56
C ALA A 6 -6.50 7.19 12.93
N GLU A 7 -7.22 8.32 13.02
CA GLU A 7 -7.92 8.75 14.23
C GLU A 7 -9.04 7.79 14.67
N LYS A 8 -9.54 6.97 13.73
CA LYS A 8 -10.55 5.94 14.01
C LYS A 8 -9.97 4.59 14.42
N LEU A 9 -8.65 4.45 14.43
CA LEU A 9 -8.00 3.24 14.89
C LEU A 9 -7.93 3.25 16.44
N ASN A 10 -8.39 2.17 17.05
CA ASN A 10 -8.25 1.99 18.50
C ASN A 10 -6.84 1.48 18.84
N LYS A 11 -6.55 1.29 20.13
CA LYS A 11 -5.23 0.86 20.59
C LYS A 11 -4.81 -0.49 20.01
N ASN A 12 -5.71 -1.46 19.95
CA ASN A 12 -5.41 -2.79 19.40
C ASN A 12 -5.14 -2.72 17.89
N ASP A 13 -5.90 -1.86 17.17
CA ASP A 13 -5.67 -1.60 15.74
C ASP A 13 -4.28 -1.01 15.50
N LEU A 14 -3.86 -0.05 16.34
CA LEU A 14 -2.54 0.59 16.24
C LEU A 14 -1.40 -0.40 16.56
N GLU A 15 -1.57 -1.26 17.56
CA GLU A 15 -0.60 -2.30 17.88
C GLU A 15 -0.48 -3.32 16.74
N TRP A 16 -1.60 -3.73 16.15
CA TRP A 16 -1.60 -4.59 14.97
C TRP A 16 -0.96 -3.90 13.76
N ALA A 17 -1.33 -2.63 13.50
CA ALA A 17 -0.75 -1.85 12.42
C ALA A 17 0.77 -1.66 12.60
N GLN A 18 1.26 -1.42 13.80
CA GLN A 18 2.70 -1.31 14.10
C GLN A 18 3.46 -2.56 13.67
N LYS A 19 2.84 -3.72 13.79
CA LYS A 19 3.40 -4.99 13.36
C LYS A 19 3.30 -5.22 11.84
N TYR A 20 2.21 -4.88 11.20
CA TYR A 20 1.92 -5.31 9.82
C TYR A 20 1.93 -4.20 8.78
N LEU A 21 1.72 -2.93 9.13
CA LEU A 21 1.74 -1.82 8.19
C LEU A 21 3.15 -1.26 8.02
N ARG A 22 3.52 -0.99 6.77
CA ARG A 22 4.71 -0.23 6.40
C ARG A 22 4.33 0.95 5.55
N ILE A 23 4.98 2.08 5.76
CA ILE A 23 4.71 3.34 5.07
C ILE A 23 5.95 3.74 4.30
N LEU A 24 5.82 3.86 2.98
CA LEU A 24 6.89 4.32 2.11
C LEU A 24 7.07 5.84 2.25
N SER A 25 8.30 6.26 2.47
CA SER A 25 8.70 7.65 2.66
C SER A 25 9.88 8.00 1.78
N GLY A 26 9.83 9.14 1.09
CA GLY A 26 10.96 9.63 0.29
C GLY A 26 12.20 9.90 1.13
N LEU A 27 12.02 10.45 2.35
CA LEU A 27 13.12 10.80 3.25
C LEU A 27 13.57 9.64 4.14
N TYR A 28 12.62 8.91 4.73
CA TYR A 28 12.91 7.88 5.73
C TYR A 28 12.91 6.45 5.16
N GLY A 29 12.54 6.28 3.89
CA GLY A 29 12.48 5.00 3.21
C GLY A 29 11.26 4.17 3.65
N LEU A 30 11.38 3.42 4.73
CA LEU A 30 10.33 2.53 5.25
C LEU A 30 10.05 2.86 6.72
N LEU A 31 8.81 3.26 7.01
CA LEU A 31 8.35 3.65 8.34
C LEU A 31 7.27 2.69 8.85
N ARG A 32 7.16 2.61 10.17
CA ARG A 32 6.04 2.00 10.89
C ARG A 32 5.08 3.09 11.40
N PRO A 33 3.82 2.78 11.70
CA PRO A 33 2.82 3.77 12.11
C PRO A 33 3.21 4.66 13.30
N LEU A 34 3.92 4.11 14.29
CA LEU A 34 4.29 4.81 15.53
C LEU A 34 5.73 5.32 15.54
N ASP A 35 6.44 5.27 14.41
CA ASP A 35 7.78 5.84 14.33
C ASP A 35 7.70 7.37 14.42
N SER A 36 8.53 7.95 15.29
CA SER A 36 8.65 9.40 15.45
C SER A 36 9.45 9.99 14.29
N ILE A 37 8.89 11.00 13.63
CA ILE A 37 9.50 11.67 12.47
C ILE A 37 9.37 13.18 12.59
N GLU A 38 10.30 13.90 11.97
CA GLU A 38 10.16 15.34 11.78
C GLU A 38 9.32 15.62 10.51
N PRO A 39 8.53 16.71 10.50
CA PRO A 39 7.79 17.13 9.32
C PRO A 39 8.73 17.40 8.14
N TYR A 40 8.38 16.85 6.98
CA TYR A 40 9.15 17.05 5.75
C TYR A 40 8.23 17.07 4.52
N ARG A 41 8.79 17.56 3.39
CA ARG A 41 8.15 17.47 2.09
C ARG A 41 9.17 16.96 1.06
N LEU A 42 9.11 15.67 0.76
CA LEU A 42 9.94 15.02 -0.24
C LEU A 42 9.16 13.84 -0.84
N GLU A 43 8.64 14.01 -2.04
CA GLU A 43 7.94 12.97 -2.78
C GLU A 43 8.94 11.95 -3.34
N MET A 44 8.54 10.67 -3.47
CA MET A 44 9.40 9.59 -3.96
C MET A 44 9.89 9.82 -5.40
N GLY A 45 9.08 10.49 -6.23
CA GLY A 45 9.43 10.88 -7.60
C GLY A 45 10.36 12.08 -7.70
N SER A 46 10.83 12.68 -6.59
CA SER A 46 11.71 13.85 -6.60
C SER A 46 13.07 13.51 -7.20
N LYS A 47 13.59 14.45 -8.00
CA LYS A 47 14.94 14.37 -8.54
C LYS A 47 15.94 14.80 -7.45
N LEU A 48 17.00 14.02 -7.30
CA LEU A 48 18.15 14.37 -6.47
C LEU A 48 19.31 14.77 -7.40
N LYS A 49 20.08 15.77 -6.97
CA LYS A 49 21.37 16.09 -7.62
C LYS A 49 22.45 15.85 -6.57
N GLY A 50 23.25 14.80 -6.73
CA GLY A 50 24.31 14.51 -5.76
C GLY A 50 25.00 13.17 -6.00
N ASN A 51 25.94 12.84 -5.12
CA ASN A 51 26.79 11.65 -5.23
C ASN A 51 26.05 10.30 -5.01
N HIS A 52 24.76 10.34 -4.66
CA HIS A 52 23.95 9.15 -4.34
C HIS A 52 22.90 8.82 -5.40
N GLY A 53 23.05 9.33 -6.62
CA GLY A 53 22.10 9.13 -7.71
C GLY A 53 21.35 10.41 -8.10
N ASN A 54 20.58 10.34 -9.19
CA ASN A 54 19.79 11.46 -9.73
C ASN A 54 18.32 11.44 -9.25
N THR A 55 17.91 10.35 -8.60
CA THR A 55 16.54 10.11 -8.13
C THR A 55 16.55 9.41 -6.79
N LEU A 56 15.41 9.51 -6.04
CA LEU A 56 15.24 8.72 -4.82
C LEU A 56 15.13 7.22 -5.10
N TYR A 57 14.68 6.82 -6.28
CA TYR A 57 14.68 5.40 -6.70
C TYR A 57 16.09 4.82 -6.80
N GLU A 58 17.05 5.61 -7.26
CA GLU A 58 18.48 5.23 -7.31
C GLU A 58 19.10 5.26 -5.91
N TYR A 59 18.77 6.26 -5.10
CA TYR A 59 19.26 6.38 -3.71
C TYR A 59 18.84 5.21 -2.84
N TRP A 60 17.57 4.85 -2.87
CA TRP A 60 17.02 3.74 -2.09
C TRP A 60 17.42 2.37 -2.65
N ASP A 61 17.57 2.27 -3.98
CA ASP A 61 17.96 1.06 -4.71
C ASP A 61 17.26 -0.20 -4.16
N ASN A 62 18.02 -1.19 -3.68
CA ASN A 62 17.51 -2.45 -3.14
C ASN A 62 17.13 -2.39 -1.65
N LYS A 63 17.51 -1.34 -0.94
CA LYS A 63 17.44 -1.25 0.53
C LYS A 63 16.03 -1.48 1.06
N ILE A 64 15.02 -0.84 0.47
CA ILE A 64 13.62 -0.97 0.92
C ILE A 64 13.10 -2.38 0.65
N SER A 65 13.41 -2.96 -0.51
CA SER A 65 13.01 -4.34 -0.83
C SER A 65 13.64 -5.37 0.10
N GLN A 66 14.92 -5.20 0.45
CA GLN A 66 15.62 -6.04 1.42
C GLN A 66 14.99 -5.93 2.81
N SER A 67 14.76 -4.72 3.30
CA SER A 67 14.10 -4.49 4.59
C SER A 67 12.69 -5.09 4.65
N LEU A 68 11.93 -5.05 3.55
CA LEU A 68 10.62 -5.72 3.47
C LEU A 68 10.75 -7.24 3.55
N ASN A 69 11.75 -7.85 2.90
CA ASN A 69 12.00 -9.28 2.97
C ASN A 69 12.37 -9.72 4.39
N GLU A 70 13.31 -9.01 5.01
CA GLU A 70 13.77 -9.29 6.38
C GLU A 70 12.60 -9.23 7.35
N TYR A 71 11.81 -8.18 7.23
CA TYR A 71 10.66 -7.98 8.09
C TYR A 71 9.54 -9.03 7.87
N ALA A 72 9.26 -9.36 6.62
CA ALA A 72 8.30 -10.41 6.29
C ALA A 72 8.71 -11.77 6.87
N GLN A 73 10.01 -12.06 6.88
CA GLN A 73 10.59 -13.25 7.50
C GLN A 73 10.38 -13.25 9.02
N GLU A 74 10.62 -12.10 9.67
CA GLU A 74 10.43 -11.91 11.11
C GLU A 74 8.98 -12.17 11.54
N ILE A 75 8.00 -11.69 10.78
CA ILE A 75 6.58 -11.86 11.10
C ILE A 75 5.94 -13.11 10.49
N GLY A 76 6.69 -13.90 9.72
CA GLY A 76 6.24 -15.18 9.16
C GLY A 76 5.25 -15.04 8.00
N THR A 77 5.42 -14.01 7.12
CA THR A 77 4.58 -13.82 5.94
C THR A 77 5.38 -13.91 4.64
N ASN A 78 4.73 -14.28 3.55
CA ASN A 78 5.28 -14.29 2.19
C ASN A 78 4.50 -13.37 1.23
N THR A 79 3.56 -12.58 1.75
CA THR A 79 2.66 -11.79 0.92
C THR A 79 2.67 -10.32 1.35
N LEU A 80 2.71 -9.43 0.36
CA LEU A 80 2.64 -7.98 0.49
C LEU A 80 1.40 -7.45 -0.20
N VAL A 81 0.51 -6.79 0.54
CA VAL A 81 -0.62 -6.05 -0.05
C VAL A 81 -0.19 -4.62 -0.38
N ASN A 82 -0.14 -4.29 -1.66
CA ASN A 82 0.28 -2.97 -2.12
C ASN A 82 -0.87 -1.97 -2.14
N CYS A 83 -0.99 -1.16 -1.10
CA CYS A 83 -1.89 -0.01 -1.05
C CYS A 83 -1.23 1.32 -1.43
N ALA A 84 0.06 1.34 -1.77
CA ALA A 84 0.79 2.53 -2.18
C ALA A 84 0.43 2.99 -3.60
N SER A 85 0.73 4.24 -3.93
CA SER A 85 0.64 4.71 -5.32
C SER A 85 1.75 4.10 -6.18
N ASN A 86 1.57 4.12 -7.50
CA ASN A 86 2.60 3.66 -8.43
C ASN A 86 3.92 4.41 -8.23
N GLU A 87 3.86 5.73 -8.00
CA GLU A 87 5.03 6.56 -7.71
C GLU A 87 5.83 5.99 -6.52
N TYR A 88 5.16 5.76 -5.40
CA TYR A 88 5.85 5.25 -4.21
C TYR A 88 6.24 3.79 -4.34
N PHE A 89 5.38 2.94 -4.91
CA PHE A 89 5.68 1.51 -5.05
C PHE A 89 6.81 1.23 -6.05
N SER A 90 7.08 2.14 -7.00
CA SER A 90 8.18 2.01 -7.97
C SER A 90 9.57 2.01 -7.34
N VAL A 91 9.71 2.36 -6.06
CA VAL A 91 10.98 2.20 -5.31
C VAL A 91 11.28 0.73 -5.00
N ILE A 92 10.25 -0.13 -4.99
CA ILE A 92 10.40 -1.57 -4.75
C ILE A 92 10.98 -2.23 -5.98
N LYS A 93 12.08 -2.97 -5.80
CA LYS A 93 12.76 -3.69 -6.88
C LYS A 93 12.22 -5.11 -6.99
N PRO A 94 11.51 -5.47 -8.07
CA PRO A 94 10.89 -6.79 -8.21
C PRO A 94 11.91 -7.94 -8.14
N ASN A 95 13.12 -7.73 -8.66
CA ASN A 95 14.18 -8.74 -8.67
C ASN A 95 14.79 -8.98 -7.28
N THR A 96 14.55 -8.10 -6.32
CA THR A 96 15.07 -8.19 -4.94
C THR A 96 13.97 -8.61 -3.98
N LEU A 97 12.71 -8.23 -4.26
CA LEU A 97 11.60 -8.56 -3.39
C LEU A 97 11.22 -10.04 -3.50
N ALA A 98 11.28 -10.77 -2.37
CA ALA A 98 10.95 -12.18 -2.29
C ALA A 98 9.46 -12.46 -1.96
N LEU A 99 8.64 -11.42 -1.88
CA LEU A 99 7.23 -11.53 -1.48
C LEU A 99 6.30 -11.58 -2.69
N LYS A 100 5.22 -12.37 -2.57
CA LYS A 100 4.09 -12.27 -3.49
C LYS A 100 3.38 -10.92 -3.27
N VAL A 101 3.26 -10.14 -4.33
CA VAL A 101 2.58 -8.82 -4.27
C VAL A 101 1.16 -8.97 -4.76
N VAL A 102 0.20 -8.52 -3.94
CA VAL A 102 -1.20 -8.38 -4.32
C VAL A 102 -1.58 -6.91 -4.26
N THR A 103 -2.07 -6.38 -5.37
CA THR A 103 -2.45 -4.97 -5.50
C THR A 103 -3.96 -4.83 -5.62
N PRO A 104 -4.66 -4.27 -4.61
CA PRO A 104 -6.05 -3.87 -4.76
C PRO A 104 -6.16 -2.69 -5.73
N VAL A 105 -7.02 -2.83 -6.74
CA VAL A 105 -7.27 -1.82 -7.77
C VAL A 105 -8.74 -1.39 -7.68
N PHE A 106 -8.98 -0.09 -7.60
CA PHE A 106 -10.31 0.48 -7.42
C PHE A 106 -10.75 1.23 -8.67
N MET A 107 -11.90 0.84 -9.22
CA MET A 107 -12.45 1.39 -10.44
C MET A 107 -13.88 1.90 -10.25
N GLU A 108 -14.19 2.98 -10.96
CA GLU A 108 -15.55 3.51 -11.08
C GLU A 108 -16.18 2.98 -12.36
N ARG A 109 -17.37 2.40 -12.27
CA ARG A 109 -18.17 2.01 -13.44
C ARG A 109 -19.19 3.08 -13.76
N LYS A 110 -19.10 3.62 -14.96
CA LYS A 110 -20.08 4.58 -15.48
C LYS A 110 -20.43 4.24 -16.91
N ASN A 111 -21.74 4.09 -17.21
CA ASN A 111 -22.23 3.73 -18.54
C ASN A 111 -21.53 2.46 -19.09
N GLY A 112 -21.34 1.43 -18.27
CA GLY A 112 -20.70 0.17 -18.64
C GLY A 112 -19.19 0.24 -18.87
N LYS A 113 -18.53 1.36 -18.58
CA LYS A 113 -17.08 1.54 -18.71
C LYS A 113 -16.41 1.69 -17.35
N ASP A 114 -15.39 0.86 -17.11
CA ASP A 114 -14.60 0.89 -15.89
C ASP A 114 -13.39 1.82 -16.05
N LYS A 115 -13.20 2.74 -15.10
CA LYS A 115 -12.08 3.69 -15.10
C LYS A 115 -11.53 3.88 -13.69
N ILE A 116 -10.21 4.00 -13.58
CA ILE A 116 -9.55 4.45 -12.35
C ILE A 116 -9.65 5.98 -12.27
N ILE A 117 -10.29 6.48 -11.21
CA ILE A 117 -10.32 7.91 -10.89
C ILE A 117 -9.37 8.13 -9.72
N SER A 118 -8.26 8.84 -9.96
CA SER A 118 -7.15 8.97 -9.00
C SER A 118 -7.57 9.38 -7.60
N PHE A 119 -8.47 10.35 -7.47
CA PHE A 119 -8.96 10.82 -6.17
C PHE A 119 -9.69 9.72 -5.39
N TYR A 120 -10.59 9.01 -6.04
CA TYR A 120 -11.34 7.93 -5.41
C TYR A 120 -10.45 6.72 -5.11
N ALA A 121 -9.61 6.32 -6.06
CA ALA A 121 -8.66 5.22 -5.87
C ALA A 121 -7.69 5.51 -4.71
N LYS A 122 -7.23 6.77 -4.53
CA LYS A 122 -6.38 7.16 -3.40
C LYS A 122 -7.09 6.96 -2.06
N ASN A 123 -8.34 7.38 -1.95
CA ASN A 123 -9.14 7.21 -0.74
C ASN A 123 -9.42 5.71 -0.48
N ALA A 124 -9.80 4.96 -1.51
CA ALA A 124 -10.12 3.53 -1.40
C ALA A 124 -8.92 2.69 -0.97
N ARG A 125 -7.69 2.99 -1.46
CA ARG A 125 -6.48 2.31 -0.98
C ARG A 125 -6.23 2.55 0.51
N GLY A 126 -6.45 3.78 1.00
CA GLY A 126 -6.37 4.08 2.42
C GLY A 126 -7.44 3.33 3.23
N ALA A 127 -8.69 3.30 2.72
CA ALA A 127 -9.79 2.55 3.33
C ALA A 127 -9.52 1.03 3.36
N MET A 128 -8.90 0.47 2.31
CA MET A 128 -8.45 -0.93 2.28
C MET A 128 -7.42 -1.20 3.38
N ALA A 129 -6.42 -0.34 3.54
CA ALA A 129 -5.44 -0.48 4.62
C ALA A 129 -6.12 -0.46 5.99
N ARG A 130 -7.07 0.46 6.22
CA ARG A 130 -7.87 0.50 7.46
C ARG A 130 -8.69 -0.77 7.64
N PHE A 131 -9.35 -1.25 6.60
CA PHE A 131 -10.14 -2.48 6.63
C PHE A 131 -9.29 -3.69 7.04
N ILE A 132 -8.09 -3.83 6.47
CA ILE A 132 -7.13 -4.88 6.83
C ILE A 132 -6.76 -4.79 8.30
N ILE A 133 -6.43 -3.59 8.79
CA ILE A 133 -6.03 -3.35 10.19
C ILE A 133 -7.18 -3.69 11.15
N GLN A 134 -8.36 -3.11 10.95
CA GLN A 134 -9.50 -3.25 11.85
C GLN A 134 -10.05 -4.68 11.91
N ASN A 135 -9.90 -5.44 10.82
CA ASN A 135 -10.30 -6.86 10.79
C ASN A 135 -9.12 -7.81 11.04
N GLN A 136 -7.91 -7.28 11.33
CA GLN A 136 -6.69 -8.04 11.60
C GLN A 136 -6.45 -9.16 10.57
N ILE A 137 -6.59 -8.81 9.27
CA ILE A 137 -6.53 -9.77 8.17
C ILE A 137 -5.10 -10.27 7.97
N THR A 138 -4.89 -11.57 8.13
CA THR A 138 -3.62 -12.28 7.88
C THR A 138 -3.66 -13.08 6.58
N GLU A 139 -4.85 -13.50 6.14
CA GLU A 139 -5.05 -14.23 4.89
C GLU A 139 -5.48 -13.25 3.79
N VAL A 140 -4.68 -13.14 2.72
CA VAL A 140 -4.90 -12.16 1.65
C VAL A 140 -6.25 -12.32 0.93
N GLU A 141 -6.79 -13.53 0.88
CA GLU A 141 -8.11 -13.79 0.27
C GLU A 141 -9.24 -13.04 0.99
N ASN A 142 -9.08 -12.77 2.28
CA ASN A 142 -10.10 -12.07 3.07
C ASN A 142 -10.24 -10.59 2.72
N ILE A 143 -9.25 -9.98 2.03
CA ILE A 143 -9.43 -8.61 1.54
C ILE A 143 -10.49 -8.50 0.45
N LYS A 144 -10.86 -9.60 -0.22
CA LYS A 144 -11.96 -9.67 -1.18
C LYS A 144 -13.32 -9.31 -0.57
N ASN A 145 -13.45 -9.40 0.76
CA ASN A 145 -14.65 -9.00 1.50
C ASN A 145 -14.77 -7.48 1.71
N PHE A 146 -13.81 -6.69 1.22
CA PHE A 146 -13.87 -5.24 1.29
C PHE A 146 -15.11 -4.71 0.57
N ASN A 147 -15.92 -3.93 1.28
CA ASN A 147 -17.19 -3.40 0.78
C ASN A 147 -17.44 -1.93 1.17
N LEU A 148 -16.39 -1.21 1.61
CA LEU A 148 -16.52 0.20 1.97
C LEU A 148 -16.73 1.07 0.73
N ASP A 149 -17.45 2.18 0.91
CA ASP A 149 -17.75 3.15 -0.15
C ASP A 149 -18.42 2.52 -1.39
N ARG A 150 -19.21 1.45 -1.21
CA ARG A 150 -19.92 0.69 -2.27
C ARG A 150 -18.99 -0.04 -3.26
N TYR A 151 -17.72 -0.19 -2.95
CA TYR A 151 -16.86 -1.06 -3.74
C TYR A 151 -17.17 -2.51 -3.46
N SER A 152 -17.13 -3.33 -4.51
CA SER A 152 -17.20 -4.78 -4.41
C SER A 152 -16.13 -5.45 -5.26
N TYR A 153 -15.63 -6.58 -4.77
CA TYR A 153 -14.66 -7.39 -5.51
C TYR A 153 -15.26 -7.94 -6.80
N ASN A 154 -14.52 -7.81 -7.90
CA ASN A 154 -14.93 -8.34 -9.21
C ASN A 154 -14.04 -9.51 -9.61
N HIS A 155 -14.59 -10.72 -9.48
CA HIS A 155 -13.86 -11.96 -9.76
C HIS A 155 -13.47 -12.11 -11.25
N SER A 156 -14.31 -11.62 -12.18
CA SER A 156 -14.14 -11.87 -13.62
C SER A 156 -12.92 -11.20 -14.23
N ILE A 157 -12.46 -10.08 -13.65
CA ILE A 157 -11.35 -9.28 -14.16
C ILE A 157 -10.19 -9.16 -13.17
N SER A 158 -10.26 -9.91 -12.06
CA SER A 158 -9.18 -10.03 -11.08
C SER A 158 -8.27 -11.20 -11.45
N ASP A 159 -7.01 -11.12 -11.03
CA ASP A 159 -6.04 -12.21 -11.08
C ASP A 159 -5.35 -12.39 -9.72
N GLU A 160 -4.33 -13.26 -9.65
CA GLU A 160 -3.59 -13.56 -8.42
C GLU A 160 -2.77 -12.39 -7.86
N SER A 161 -2.49 -11.39 -8.68
CA SER A 161 -1.66 -10.22 -8.36
C SER A 161 -2.46 -8.92 -8.25
N LYS A 162 -3.64 -8.87 -8.88
CA LYS A 162 -4.52 -7.70 -8.94
C LYS A 162 -5.93 -8.06 -8.54
N PHE A 163 -6.36 -7.56 -7.40
CA PHE A 163 -7.72 -7.70 -6.91
C PHE A 163 -8.52 -6.45 -7.27
N ILE A 164 -9.42 -6.59 -8.23
CA ILE A 164 -10.20 -5.47 -8.79
C ILE A 164 -11.47 -5.27 -7.97
N PHE A 165 -11.67 -4.04 -7.53
CA PHE A 165 -12.88 -3.60 -6.83
C PHE A 165 -13.57 -2.54 -7.66
N ILE A 166 -14.87 -2.73 -7.90
CA ILE A 166 -15.68 -1.81 -8.71
C ILE A 166 -16.79 -1.23 -7.84
N ARG A 167 -17.10 0.05 -8.07
CA ARG A 167 -18.34 0.65 -7.62
C ARG A 167 -19.08 1.32 -8.78
N GLU A 168 -20.38 1.22 -8.76
CA GLU A 168 -21.25 1.96 -9.67
C GLU A 168 -21.30 3.44 -9.26
N SER A 169 -21.14 4.34 -10.22
CA SER A 169 -21.12 5.82 -10.02
C SER A 169 -22.26 6.51 -10.77
#